data_ffb638379a43a7ea608e98c7c8242008
#
_entry.id   ffb638379a43a7ea608e98c7c8242008
#
_cell.length_a   1.000
_cell.length_b   1.000
_cell.length_c   1.000
_cell.angle_alpha   90.00
_cell.angle_beta   90.00
_cell.angle_gamma   90.00
#
_symmetry.space_group_name_H-M   'P 1'
#
loop_
_entity.id
_entity.type
_entity.pdbx_description
1 polymer ?
#
loop_
_entity_poly.entity_id
_entity_poly.type
_entity_poly.pdbx_seq_one_letter_code
_entity_poly.pdbx_strand_id
1 'polypeptide(L)'
;IPLYLPNRDDDFTKQLNALKDMLAEEAEFLEPIALGDPIPKEAEAVIFPQMLGDAYRMVDEFKKIDIPILVVTSEFGTVLMWDWEIVSFLRSKGVETIAPYNLDQTKKLCRALKAKQDLRGGKFLVFQDNPGEGFQAEIFKRFYWWEDECTDLMKEKFGLTIEKRSFKELGAKAKEISDADAEAAAKKWDFPIMELSKKQVNSALKVYLAVKREVEADPAIRAAGINCLNESHYSDTTPCLTWNFLFMEKDLIWGCEADTMVMLTKYLIYKALDVEIMMTNIYPFLMG
;
A
#
# COMPACT_ATOMS: atom_id res chain seq x y z
N ILE A 1 2.21 -19.91 3.56
CA ILE A 1 2.15 -21.36 3.85
C ILE A 1 3.55 -21.93 4.00
N PRO A 2 3.85 -22.74 5.04
CA PRO A 2 5.13 -23.43 5.19
C PRO A 2 5.27 -24.58 4.18
N LEU A 3 6.45 -24.66 3.52
CA LEU A 3 6.81 -25.78 2.67
C LEU A 3 7.96 -26.58 3.28
N TYR A 4 7.94 -27.89 3.17
CA TYR A 4 9.01 -28.78 3.62
C TYR A 4 9.66 -29.59 2.48
N LEU A 5 10.92 -30.02 2.70
CA LEU A 5 11.80 -30.71 1.76
C LEU A 5 12.61 -31.82 2.47
N PRO A 6 12.66 -32.97 1.95
CA PRO A 6 11.59 -33.74 1.27
C PRO A 6 10.60 -34.29 2.29
N ASN A 7 10.97 -34.26 3.61
CA ASN A 7 10.18 -34.79 4.70
C ASN A 7 10.02 -33.73 5.81
N ARG A 8 8.89 -33.85 6.51
CA ARG A 8 8.64 -33.07 7.72
C ARG A 8 9.30 -33.79 8.90
N ASP A 9 10.43 -33.29 9.36
CA ASP A 9 11.19 -33.78 10.49
C ASP A 9 11.01 -32.92 11.76
N ASP A 10 11.70 -33.29 12.84
CA ASP A 10 11.62 -32.57 14.09
C ASP A 10 12.24 -31.16 13.98
N ASP A 11 13.28 -31.01 13.17
CA ASP A 11 13.91 -29.69 12.93
C ASP A 11 12.96 -28.75 12.18
N PHE A 12 12.28 -29.25 11.17
CA PHE A 12 11.21 -28.48 10.51
C PHE A 12 10.15 -28.02 11.51
N THR A 13 9.66 -28.92 12.37
CA THR A 13 8.62 -28.60 13.33
C THR A 13 9.09 -27.57 14.36
N LYS A 14 10.30 -27.73 14.88
CA LYS A 14 10.92 -26.80 15.83
C LYS A 14 11.04 -25.40 15.20
N GLN A 15 11.59 -25.34 13.99
CA GLN A 15 11.83 -24.10 13.29
C GLN A 15 10.52 -23.38 12.90
N LEU A 16 9.53 -24.14 12.43
CA LEU A 16 8.21 -23.58 12.13
C LEU A 16 7.57 -22.95 13.38
N ASN A 17 7.66 -23.61 14.54
CA ASN A 17 7.12 -23.06 15.78
C ASN A 17 7.84 -21.77 16.18
N ALA A 18 9.17 -21.73 16.07
CA ALA A 18 9.93 -20.51 16.32
C ALA A 18 9.52 -19.36 15.39
N LEU A 19 9.28 -19.63 14.10
CA LEU A 19 8.80 -18.63 13.16
C LEU A 19 7.37 -18.18 13.47
N LYS A 20 6.48 -19.08 13.87
CA LYS A 20 5.11 -18.73 14.29
C LYS A 20 5.14 -17.77 15.47
N ASP A 21 6.01 -18.02 16.46
CA ASP A 21 6.15 -17.15 17.64
C ASP A 21 6.73 -15.78 17.25
N MET A 22 7.79 -15.75 16.43
CA MET A 22 8.45 -14.52 16.00
C MET A 22 7.58 -13.62 15.10
N LEU A 23 6.68 -14.20 14.32
CA LEU A 23 5.86 -13.52 13.30
C LEU A 23 4.36 -13.51 13.67
N ALA A 24 4.01 -13.75 14.92
CA ALA A 24 2.63 -13.89 15.37
C ALA A 24 1.76 -12.64 15.08
N GLU A 25 2.35 -11.46 15.04
CA GLU A 25 1.66 -10.20 14.76
C GLU A 25 1.59 -9.89 13.26
N GLU A 26 2.50 -10.45 12.45
CA GLU A 26 2.67 -10.11 11.04
C GLU A 26 2.10 -11.16 10.07
N ALA A 27 1.96 -12.43 10.49
CA ALA A 27 1.57 -13.50 9.59
C ALA A 27 0.71 -14.57 10.25
N GLU A 28 -0.27 -15.06 9.51
CA GLU A 28 -1.01 -16.28 9.82
C GLU A 28 -0.42 -17.44 9.01
N PHE A 29 -0.15 -18.57 9.67
CA PHE A 29 0.44 -19.74 9.05
C PHE A 29 -0.62 -20.79 8.74
N LEU A 30 -0.78 -21.12 7.48
CA LEU A 30 -1.57 -22.26 7.03
C LEU A 30 -0.86 -23.60 7.37
N GLU A 31 -1.58 -24.72 7.20
CA GLU A 31 -0.98 -26.04 7.38
C GLU A 31 0.18 -26.28 6.40
N PRO A 32 1.29 -26.87 6.86
CA PRO A 32 2.44 -27.17 6.00
C PRO A 32 2.11 -28.18 4.90
N ILE A 33 2.69 -27.96 3.72
CA ILE A 33 2.61 -28.90 2.58
C ILE A 33 3.99 -29.26 2.06
N ALA A 34 4.10 -30.36 1.34
CA ALA A 34 5.35 -30.73 0.67
C ALA A 34 5.60 -29.83 -0.56
N LEU A 35 6.88 -29.60 -0.88
CA LEU A 35 7.22 -28.98 -2.15
C LEU A 35 6.71 -29.85 -3.32
N GLY A 36 5.94 -29.24 -4.22
CA GLY A 36 5.28 -29.92 -5.34
C GLY A 36 3.79 -30.20 -5.12
N ASP A 37 3.30 -30.09 -3.88
CA ASP A 37 1.86 -30.15 -3.60
C ASP A 37 1.14 -28.88 -4.10
N PRO A 38 -0.18 -28.98 -4.41
CA PRO A 38 -0.98 -27.82 -4.79
C PRO A 38 -0.99 -26.74 -3.69
N ILE A 39 -0.68 -25.51 -4.06
CA ILE A 39 -0.71 -24.37 -3.14
C ILE A 39 -2.16 -23.91 -2.96
N PRO A 40 -2.66 -23.79 -1.71
CA PRO A 40 -3.97 -23.23 -1.41
C PRO A 40 -4.12 -21.81 -1.96
N LYS A 41 -5.31 -21.49 -2.50
CA LYS A 41 -5.59 -20.18 -3.12
C LYS A 41 -5.52 -19.00 -2.16
N GLU A 42 -5.74 -19.25 -0.88
CA GLU A 42 -5.65 -18.28 0.20
C GLU A 42 -4.19 -17.96 0.61
N ALA A 43 -3.21 -18.72 0.13
CA ALA A 43 -1.80 -18.47 0.43
C ALA A 43 -1.29 -17.23 -0.33
N GLU A 44 -0.74 -16.26 0.41
CA GLU A 44 -0.13 -15.04 -0.16
C GLU A 44 1.37 -15.19 -0.41
N ALA A 45 2.02 -16.16 0.24
CA ALA A 45 3.43 -16.50 0.07
C ALA A 45 3.68 -17.93 0.55
N VAL A 46 4.77 -18.51 0.09
CA VAL A 46 5.35 -19.71 0.69
C VAL A 46 6.56 -19.34 1.54
N ILE A 47 6.82 -20.12 2.59
CA ILE A 47 7.98 -19.95 3.44
C ILE A 47 8.67 -21.30 3.65
N PHE A 48 9.99 -21.32 3.50
CA PHE A 48 10.82 -22.48 3.78
C PHE A 48 11.52 -22.30 5.12
N PRO A 49 11.02 -22.93 6.20
CA PRO A 49 11.62 -22.84 7.54
C PRO A 49 12.73 -23.85 7.77
N GLN A 50 12.84 -24.83 6.89
CA GLN A 50 13.82 -25.93 6.97
C GLN A 50 15.02 -25.61 6.08
N MET A 51 16.22 -26.08 6.48
CA MET A 51 17.41 -26.04 5.64
C MET A 51 17.09 -26.57 4.24
N LEU A 52 17.52 -25.84 3.21
CA LEU A 52 17.16 -26.15 1.83
C LEU A 52 17.81 -27.44 1.29
N GLY A 53 18.92 -27.89 1.88
CA GLY A 53 19.57 -29.17 1.55
C GLY A 53 19.73 -29.37 0.03
N ASP A 54 19.08 -30.40 -0.51
CA ASP A 54 19.14 -30.76 -1.93
C ASP A 54 18.16 -29.94 -2.83
N ALA A 55 17.64 -28.80 -2.36
CA ALA A 55 16.68 -27.96 -3.13
C ALA A 55 17.19 -27.57 -4.52
N TYR A 56 18.52 -27.47 -4.71
CA TYR A 56 19.13 -27.21 -6.02
C TYR A 56 18.80 -28.26 -7.09
N ARG A 57 18.39 -29.46 -6.67
CA ARG A 57 17.94 -30.55 -7.56
C ARG A 57 16.46 -30.45 -7.91
N MET A 58 15.71 -29.59 -7.25
CA MET A 58 14.26 -29.45 -7.35
C MET A 58 13.82 -28.14 -8.02
N VAL A 59 14.67 -27.54 -8.84
CA VAL A 59 14.43 -26.23 -9.49
C VAL A 59 13.09 -26.18 -10.22
N ASP A 60 12.70 -27.27 -10.88
CA ASP A 60 11.45 -27.33 -11.66
C ASP A 60 10.21 -27.28 -10.76
N GLU A 61 10.31 -27.81 -9.52
CA GLU A 61 9.22 -27.69 -8.54
C GLU A 61 9.13 -26.25 -8.01
N PHE A 62 10.25 -25.59 -7.72
CA PHE A 62 10.27 -24.20 -7.33
C PHE A 62 9.69 -23.27 -8.39
N LYS A 63 9.93 -23.55 -9.68
CA LYS A 63 9.38 -22.77 -10.81
C LYS A 63 7.86 -22.87 -10.97
N LYS A 64 7.23 -23.86 -10.37
CA LYS A 64 5.76 -24.00 -10.37
C LYS A 64 5.09 -23.11 -9.33
N ILE A 65 5.87 -22.53 -8.41
CA ILE A 65 5.35 -21.61 -7.39
C ILE A 65 5.18 -20.23 -8.01
N ASP A 66 3.95 -19.76 -8.10
CA ASP A 66 3.55 -18.49 -8.72
C ASP A 66 3.34 -17.35 -7.71
N ILE A 67 3.58 -17.61 -6.43
CA ILE A 67 3.51 -16.63 -5.34
C ILE A 67 4.89 -16.42 -4.71
N PRO A 68 5.12 -15.31 -3.95
CA PRO A 68 6.40 -15.02 -3.33
C PRO A 68 6.97 -16.17 -2.50
N ILE A 69 8.26 -16.46 -2.69
CA ILE A 69 8.99 -17.51 -1.99
C ILE A 69 9.90 -16.87 -0.94
N LEU A 70 9.62 -17.09 0.34
CA LEU A 70 10.43 -16.65 1.46
C LEU A 70 11.33 -17.81 1.94
N VAL A 71 12.61 -17.55 2.09
CA VAL A 71 13.57 -18.51 2.66
C VAL A 71 14.01 -18.00 4.02
N VAL A 72 13.58 -18.68 5.10
CA VAL A 72 13.82 -18.27 6.50
C VAL A 72 14.15 -19.51 7.30
N THR A 73 15.37 -19.99 7.12
CA THR A 73 15.82 -21.32 7.58
C THR A 73 16.54 -21.32 8.92
N SER A 74 16.84 -20.13 9.49
CA SER A 74 17.48 -20.02 10.80
C SER A 74 16.48 -19.74 11.92
N GLU A 75 16.85 -20.15 13.14
CA GLU A 75 16.09 -19.89 14.36
C GLU A 75 15.99 -18.40 14.75
N PHE A 76 16.71 -17.52 14.03
CA PHE A 76 16.69 -16.07 14.24
C PHE A 76 15.76 -15.33 13.26
N GLY A 77 14.95 -16.05 12.50
CA GLY A 77 14.06 -15.44 11.50
C GLY A 77 14.78 -14.95 10.24
N THR A 78 15.91 -15.56 9.91
CA THR A 78 16.77 -15.22 8.75
C THR A 78 17.11 -16.47 7.95
N VAL A 79 18.07 -16.37 7.03
CA VAL A 79 18.60 -17.50 6.27
C VAL A 79 19.84 -18.06 6.95
N LEU A 80 19.94 -19.38 7.06
CA LEU A 80 21.20 -20.05 7.47
C LEU A 80 22.31 -19.75 6.46
N MET A 81 23.54 -19.62 6.97
CA MET A 81 24.70 -19.27 6.15
C MET A 81 24.87 -20.20 4.94
N TRP A 82 24.66 -21.50 5.13
CA TRP A 82 24.79 -22.51 4.07
C TRP A 82 23.71 -22.44 2.99
N ASP A 83 22.54 -21.91 3.31
CA ASP A 83 21.43 -21.82 2.37
C ASP A 83 21.54 -20.61 1.41
N TRP A 84 22.45 -19.66 1.70
CA TRP A 84 22.70 -18.52 0.79
C TRP A 84 23.20 -18.95 -0.58
N GLU A 85 24.02 -20.00 -0.66
CA GLU A 85 24.49 -20.54 -1.93
C GLU A 85 23.33 -21.14 -2.73
N ILE A 86 22.43 -21.86 -2.07
CA ILE A 86 21.25 -22.46 -2.69
C ILE A 86 20.27 -21.36 -3.16
N VAL A 87 20.04 -20.34 -2.34
CA VAL A 87 19.24 -19.16 -2.73
C VAL A 87 19.83 -18.49 -3.96
N SER A 88 21.15 -18.27 -3.98
CA SER A 88 21.86 -17.68 -5.13
C SER A 88 21.73 -18.56 -6.37
N PHE A 89 21.86 -19.87 -6.23
CA PHE A 89 21.70 -20.83 -7.32
C PHE A 89 20.25 -20.80 -7.87
N LEU A 90 19.22 -20.87 -7.02
CA LEU A 90 17.82 -20.79 -7.43
C LEU A 90 17.53 -19.51 -8.22
N ARG A 91 18.03 -18.37 -7.74
CA ARG A 91 17.93 -17.10 -8.46
C ARG A 91 18.59 -17.13 -9.85
N SER A 92 19.76 -17.78 -9.97
CA SER A 92 20.44 -17.96 -11.25
C SER A 92 19.66 -18.81 -12.25
N LYS A 93 18.70 -19.62 -11.75
CA LYS A 93 17.79 -20.45 -12.56
C LYS A 93 16.42 -19.77 -12.83
N GLY A 94 16.27 -18.50 -12.45
CA GLY A 94 15.06 -17.74 -12.66
C GLY A 94 13.98 -18.00 -11.60
N VAL A 95 14.34 -18.58 -10.45
CA VAL A 95 13.44 -18.71 -9.31
C VAL A 95 13.65 -17.51 -8.40
N GLU A 96 12.68 -16.61 -8.33
CA GLU A 96 12.74 -15.45 -7.46
C GLU A 96 12.45 -15.87 -6.01
N THR A 97 13.47 -15.75 -5.16
CA THR A 97 13.38 -16.02 -3.73
C THR A 97 13.69 -14.77 -2.93
N ILE A 98 13.00 -14.58 -1.81
CA ILE A 98 13.22 -13.47 -0.88
C ILE A 98 13.88 -14.05 0.36
N ALA A 99 15.11 -13.59 0.63
CA ALA A 99 15.95 -14.08 1.72
C ALA A 99 16.32 -12.90 2.63
N PRO A 100 15.67 -12.73 3.79
CA PRO A 100 15.91 -11.62 4.69
C PRO A 100 17.21 -11.76 5.47
N TYR A 101 17.88 -10.62 5.74
CA TYR A 101 19.14 -10.58 6.50
C TYR A 101 18.94 -10.52 8.01
N ASN A 102 17.76 -10.15 8.48
CA ASN A 102 17.42 -10.05 9.89
C ASN A 102 15.91 -10.16 10.11
N LEU A 103 15.50 -10.40 11.36
CA LEU A 103 14.10 -10.57 11.73
C LEU A 103 13.24 -9.33 11.41
N ASP A 104 13.77 -8.14 11.62
CA ASP A 104 13.04 -6.90 11.29
C ASP A 104 12.69 -6.84 9.79
N GLN A 105 13.63 -7.23 8.93
CA GLN A 105 13.37 -7.33 7.49
C GLN A 105 12.32 -8.41 7.17
N THR A 106 12.35 -9.56 7.86
CA THR A 106 11.33 -10.61 7.69
C THR A 106 9.94 -10.09 8.06
N LYS A 107 9.82 -9.38 9.17
CA LYS A 107 8.58 -8.73 9.61
C LYS A 107 8.08 -7.70 8.59
N LYS A 108 8.96 -6.84 8.08
CA LYS A 108 8.64 -5.87 7.01
C LYS A 108 8.16 -6.55 5.73
N LEU A 109 8.74 -7.66 5.34
CA LEU A 109 8.28 -8.46 4.19
C LEU A 109 6.87 -9.02 4.40
N CYS A 110 6.57 -9.55 5.58
CA CYS A 110 5.23 -10.02 5.91
C CYS A 110 4.21 -8.87 5.85
N ARG A 111 4.53 -7.69 6.42
CA ARG A 111 3.68 -6.51 6.33
C ARG A 111 3.49 -6.01 4.89
N ALA A 112 4.52 -6.07 4.05
CA ALA A 112 4.42 -5.70 2.63
C ALA A 112 3.49 -6.65 1.86
N LEU A 113 3.55 -7.95 2.13
CA LEU A 113 2.64 -8.93 1.55
C LEU A 113 1.19 -8.68 2.00
N LYS A 114 0.97 -8.39 3.28
CA LYS A 114 -0.33 -8.01 3.80
C LYS A 114 -0.85 -6.72 3.16
N ALA A 115 0.00 -5.71 3.01
CA ALA A 115 -0.38 -4.47 2.34
C ALA A 115 -0.81 -4.71 0.89
N LYS A 116 -0.12 -5.61 0.17
CA LYS A 116 -0.53 -6.05 -1.18
C LYS A 116 -1.88 -6.78 -1.17
N GLN A 117 -2.11 -7.64 -0.19
CA GLN A 117 -3.39 -8.34 0.00
C GLN A 117 -4.54 -7.37 0.27
N ASP A 118 -4.33 -6.38 1.14
CA ASP A 118 -5.32 -5.36 1.51
C ASP A 118 -5.73 -4.46 0.32
N LEU A 119 -4.88 -4.35 -0.71
CA LEU A 119 -5.21 -3.64 -1.95
C LEU A 119 -6.15 -4.44 -2.86
N ARG A 120 -6.22 -5.76 -2.72
CA ARG A 120 -7.12 -6.61 -3.53
C ARG A 120 -8.57 -6.27 -3.27
N GLY A 121 -9.29 -5.90 -4.31
CA GLY A 121 -10.67 -5.40 -4.20
C GLY A 121 -10.77 -4.01 -3.57
N GLY A 122 -9.64 -3.38 -3.24
CA GLY A 122 -9.58 -2.01 -2.78
C GLY A 122 -9.78 -1.00 -3.91
N LYS A 123 -10.03 0.26 -3.52
CA LYS A 123 -10.23 1.38 -4.44
C LYS A 123 -9.37 2.56 -4.06
N PHE A 124 -8.83 3.25 -5.06
CA PHE A 124 -8.38 4.63 -4.92
C PHE A 124 -9.43 5.56 -5.54
N LEU A 125 -9.91 6.49 -4.76
CA LEU A 125 -10.93 7.45 -5.15
C LEU A 125 -10.28 8.72 -5.70
N VAL A 126 -10.53 9.03 -6.97
CA VAL A 126 -9.95 10.17 -7.66
C VAL A 126 -11.04 11.13 -8.09
N PHE A 127 -11.00 12.36 -7.59
CA PHE A 127 -11.90 13.43 -7.98
C PHE A 127 -11.27 14.28 -9.08
N GLN A 128 -11.77 14.13 -10.30
CA GLN A 128 -11.33 14.87 -11.49
C GLN A 128 -12.40 14.87 -12.57
N ASP A 129 -12.49 15.94 -13.36
CA ASP A 129 -13.40 16.07 -14.48
C ASP A 129 -12.67 16.11 -15.82
N ASN A 130 -11.58 16.88 -15.91
CA ASN A 130 -10.86 17.14 -17.16
C ASN A 130 -9.35 16.85 -17.02
N PRO A 131 -8.95 15.59 -16.71
CA PRO A 131 -7.54 15.25 -16.54
C PRO A 131 -6.78 15.37 -17.89
N GLY A 132 -5.66 16.07 -17.86
CA GLY A 132 -4.82 16.31 -19.05
C GLY A 132 -5.30 17.46 -19.95
N GLU A 133 -6.26 18.26 -19.48
CA GLU A 133 -6.71 19.49 -20.12
C GLU A 133 -6.31 20.71 -19.28
N GLY A 134 -6.10 21.84 -19.91
CA GLY A 134 -5.77 23.07 -19.21
C GLY A 134 -4.33 23.14 -18.72
N PHE A 135 -4.12 23.52 -17.47
CA PHE A 135 -2.79 23.75 -16.88
C PHE A 135 -1.96 22.46 -16.80
N GLN A 136 -2.59 21.35 -16.48
CA GLN A 136 -1.97 20.03 -16.56
C GLN A 136 -2.21 19.44 -17.95
N ALA A 137 -1.23 19.63 -18.86
CA ALA A 137 -1.29 19.10 -20.21
C ALA A 137 -1.37 17.56 -20.24
N GLU A 138 -1.67 17.01 -21.42
CA GLU A 138 -1.89 15.56 -21.62
C GLU A 138 -0.76 14.68 -21.09
N ILE A 139 0.51 15.14 -21.12
CA ILE A 139 1.65 14.42 -20.58
C ILE A 139 1.49 14.04 -19.09
N PHE A 140 0.73 14.79 -18.32
CA PHE A 140 0.48 14.50 -16.91
C PHE A 140 -0.43 13.29 -16.71
N LYS A 141 -1.19 12.85 -17.72
CA LYS A 141 -1.94 11.59 -17.64
C LYS A 141 -1.02 10.41 -17.38
N ARG A 142 0.11 10.36 -18.08
CA ARG A 142 1.15 9.33 -17.86
C ARG A 142 1.89 9.56 -16.54
N PHE A 143 2.25 10.79 -16.25
CA PHE A 143 3.03 11.14 -15.06
C PHE A 143 2.30 10.76 -13.76
N TYR A 144 0.99 11.03 -13.70
CA TYR A 144 0.16 10.69 -12.53
C TYR A 144 -0.56 9.32 -12.64
N TRP A 145 -0.25 8.55 -13.65
CA TRP A 145 -0.85 7.25 -13.93
C TRP A 145 -2.38 7.28 -14.07
N TRP A 146 -2.92 8.26 -14.80
CA TRP A 146 -4.35 8.38 -15.10
C TRP A 146 -4.78 7.67 -16.38
N GLU A 147 -3.83 7.26 -17.24
CA GLU A 147 -4.11 6.51 -18.45
C GLU A 147 -4.66 5.12 -18.13
N ASP A 148 -5.53 4.61 -19.00
CA ASP A 148 -6.17 3.30 -18.80
C ASP A 148 -5.14 2.18 -18.69
N GLU A 149 -4.07 2.20 -19.50
CA GLU A 149 -2.96 1.25 -19.39
C GLU A 149 -2.35 1.20 -17.98
N CYS A 150 -2.18 2.35 -17.34
CA CYS A 150 -1.62 2.42 -15.99
C CYS A 150 -2.61 1.92 -14.93
N THR A 151 -3.88 2.30 -15.04
CA THR A 151 -4.93 1.85 -14.10
C THR A 151 -5.23 0.37 -14.25
N ASP A 152 -5.18 -0.18 -15.47
CA ASP A 152 -5.30 -1.60 -15.74
C ASP A 152 -4.11 -2.39 -15.16
N LEU A 153 -2.89 -1.85 -15.26
CA LEU A 153 -1.71 -2.45 -14.63
C LEU A 153 -1.82 -2.48 -13.11
N MET A 154 -2.35 -1.42 -12.47
CA MET A 154 -2.62 -1.43 -11.02
C MET A 154 -3.64 -2.51 -10.65
N LYS A 155 -4.69 -2.68 -11.47
CA LYS A 155 -5.69 -3.72 -11.27
C LYS A 155 -5.10 -5.12 -11.45
N GLU A 156 -4.28 -5.33 -12.48
CA GLU A 156 -3.61 -6.63 -12.72
C GLU A 156 -2.67 -7.01 -11.58
N LYS A 157 -1.79 -6.07 -11.15
CA LYS A 157 -0.72 -6.36 -10.18
C LYS A 157 -1.18 -6.38 -8.73
N PHE A 158 -2.17 -5.56 -8.39
CA PHE A 158 -2.61 -5.34 -7.00
C PHE A 158 -4.09 -5.66 -6.77
N GLY A 159 -4.87 -5.93 -7.81
CA GLY A 159 -6.33 -6.08 -7.69
C GLY A 159 -7.04 -4.77 -7.33
N LEU A 160 -6.36 -3.64 -7.49
CA LEU A 160 -6.79 -2.30 -7.10
C LEU A 160 -7.58 -1.64 -8.24
N THR A 161 -8.69 -0.98 -7.91
CA THR A 161 -9.49 -0.21 -8.88
C THR A 161 -9.32 1.30 -8.65
N ILE A 162 -9.11 2.06 -9.72
CA ILE A 162 -9.17 3.53 -9.67
C ILE A 162 -10.60 3.96 -9.98
N GLU A 163 -11.29 4.48 -8.96
CA GLU A 163 -12.66 4.99 -9.09
C GLU A 163 -12.62 6.50 -9.30
N LYS A 164 -13.10 6.95 -10.47
CA LYS A 164 -13.14 8.37 -10.84
C LYS A 164 -14.51 8.96 -10.51
N ARG A 165 -14.54 10.11 -9.81
CA ARG A 165 -15.74 10.90 -9.52
C ARG A 165 -15.51 12.36 -9.88
N SER A 166 -16.58 13.11 -10.07
CA SER A 166 -16.51 14.53 -10.42
C SER A 166 -16.04 15.39 -9.24
N PHE A 167 -14.97 16.16 -9.43
CA PHE A 167 -14.55 17.18 -8.47
C PHE A 167 -15.53 18.36 -8.45
N LYS A 168 -16.12 18.71 -9.59
CA LYS A 168 -17.16 19.75 -9.68
C LYS A 168 -18.36 19.42 -8.78
N GLU A 169 -18.83 18.16 -8.81
CA GLU A 169 -19.93 17.71 -7.94
C GLU A 169 -19.51 17.69 -6.47
N LEU A 170 -18.30 17.23 -6.17
CA LEU A 170 -17.76 17.26 -4.79
C LEU A 170 -17.69 18.69 -4.27
N GLY A 171 -17.19 19.64 -5.07
CA GLY A 171 -17.12 21.05 -4.73
C GLY A 171 -18.50 21.67 -4.47
N ALA A 172 -19.52 21.30 -5.28
CA ALA A 172 -20.89 21.71 -5.05
C ALA A 172 -21.42 21.17 -3.71
N LYS A 173 -21.28 19.87 -3.44
CA LYS A 173 -21.65 19.26 -2.16
C LYS A 173 -20.95 19.91 -0.97
N ALA A 174 -19.67 20.27 -1.11
CA ALA A 174 -18.93 20.97 -0.06
C ALA A 174 -19.54 22.35 0.24
N LYS A 175 -19.95 23.10 -0.77
CA LYS A 175 -20.58 24.43 -0.62
C LYS A 175 -21.95 24.38 0.07
N GLU A 176 -22.65 23.24 -0.01
CA GLU A 176 -23.94 23.03 0.68
C GLU A 176 -23.79 22.76 2.18
N ILE A 177 -22.59 22.39 2.65
CA ILE A 177 -22.33 22.15 4.09
C ILE A 177 -22.40 23.48 4.84
N SER A 178 -23.12 23.49 5.97
CA SER A 178 -23.29 24.69 6.77
C SER A 178 -21.99 25.12 7.47
N ASP A 179 -21.85 26.41 7.76
CA ASP A 179 -20.73 26.90 8.59
C ASP A 179 -20.77 26.32 10.01
N ALA A 180 -21.96 26.05 10.54
CA ALA A 180 -22.12 25.43 11.84
C ALA A 180 -21.55 24.01 11.89
N ASP A 181 -21.78 23.20 10.83
CA ASP A 181 -21.20 21.85 10.73
C ASP A 181 -19.67 21.91 10.59
N ALA A 182 -19.15 22.85 9.80
CA ALA A 182 -17.71 23.08 9.66
C ALA A 182 -17.07 23.47 11.01
N GLU A 183 -17.67 24.39 11.75
CA GLU A 183 -17.21 24.81 13.07
C GLU A 183 -17.29 23.69 14.11
N ALA A 184 -18.34 22.85 14.04
CA ALA A 184 -18.47 21.68 14.90
C ALA A 184 -17.35 20.64 14.62
N ALA A 185 -17.02 20.45 13.34
CA ALA A 185 -15.92 19.58 12.95
C ALA A 185 -14.55 20.10 13.43
N ALA A 186 -14.34 21.42 13.38
CA ALA A 186 -13.12 22.07 13.87
C ALA A 186 -12.82 21.78 15.34
N LYS A 187 -13.85 21.63 16.18
CA LYS A 187 -13.67 21.38 17.63
C LYS A 187 -12.95 20.07 17.96
N LYS A 188 -12.84 19.15 17.01
CA LYS A 188 -12.08 17.92 17.19
C LYS A 188 -10.56 18.12 17.10
N TRP A 189 -10.15 19.22 16.52
CA TRP A 189 -8.77 19.45 16.10
C TRP A 189 -8.21 20.66 16.85
N ASP A 190 -7.13 20.43 17.59
CA ASP A 190 -6.35 21.49 18.22
C ASP A 190 -5.19 21.86 17.27
N PHE A 191 -5.46 22.77 16.34
CA PHE A 191 -4.43 23.27 15.42
C PHE A 191 -4.40 24.81 15.42
N PRO A 192 -3.22 25.41 15.35
CA PRO A 192 -3.09 26.85 15.34
C PRO A 192 -3.59 27.43 14.00
N ILE A 193 -4.47 28.41 14.05
CA ILE A 193 -4.91 29.18 12.90
C ILE A 193 -4.17 30.52 12.91
N MET A 194 -3.33 30.72 11.91
CA MET A 194 -2.53 31.93 11.77
C MET A 194 -2.88 32.61 10.43
N GLU A 195 -3.18 33.91 10.50
CA GLU A 195 -3.39 34.75 9.30
C GLU A 195 -4.47 34.30 8.33
N LEU A 196 -5.40 33.41 8.76
CA LEU A 196 -6.52 32.95 7.96
C LEU A 196 -7.85 33.52 8.46
N SER A 197 -8.72 33.90 7.54
CA SER A 197 -10.07 34.29 7.88
C SER A 197 -10.93 33.07 8.22
N LYS A 198 -11.96 33.27 9.05
CA LYS A 198 -12.96 32.24 9.37
C LYS A 198 -13.58 31.60 8.11
N LYS A 199 -13.80 32.39 7.07
CA LYS A 199 -14.33 31.91 5.77
C LYS A 199 -13.38 30.89 5.12
N GLN A 200 -12.07 31.16 5.10
CA GLN A 200 -11.07 30.26 4.50
C GLN A 200 -11.00 28.94 5.28
N VAL A 201 -11.00 29.00 6.60
CA VAL A 201 -11.01 27.79 7.46
C VAL A 201 -12.27 26.99 7.25
N ASN A 202 -13.46 27.62 7.26
CA ASN A 202 -14.72 26.94 7.04
C ASN A 202 -14.76 26.27 5.64
N SER A 203 -14.28 26.96 4.58
CA SER A 203 -14.21 26.36 3.25
C SER A 203 -13.37 25.07 3.24
N ALA A 204 -12.22 25.07 3.91
CA ALA A 204 -11.36 23.89 4.00
C ALA A 204 -12.04 22.73 4.78
N LEU A 205 -12.71 23.06 5.88
CA LEU A 205 -13.46 22.08 6.68
C LEU A 205 -14.67 21.51 5.93
N LYS A 206 -15.34 22.30 5.10
CA LYS A 206 -16.43 21.82 4.24
C LYS A 206 -15.95 20.80 3.21
N VAL A 207 -14.80 21.03 2.58
CA VAL A 207 -14.17 20.06 1.67
C VAL A 207 -13.79 18.78 2.45
N TYR A 208 -13.19 18.91 3.64
CA TYR A 208 -12.91 17.77 4.50
C TYR A 208 -14.17 16.93 4.79
N LEU A 209 -15.26 17.56 5.19
CA LEU A 209 -16.52 16.88 5.48
C LEU A 209 -17.13 16.21 4.25
N ALA A 210 -17.05 16.87 3.08
CA ALA A 210 -17.56 16.30 1.83
C ALA A 210 -16.77 15.05 1.43
N VAL A 211 -15.44 15.10 1.44
CA VAL A 211 -14.60 13.94 1.12
C VAL A 211 -14.79 12.83 2.15
N LYS A 212 -14.88 13.19 3.45
CA LYS A 212 -15.12 12.23 4.52
C LYS A 212 -16.38 11.40 4.28
N ARG A 213 -17.50 12.05 3.90
CA ARG A 213 -18.76 11.37 3.57
C ARG A 213 -18.61 10.38 2.41
N GLU A 214 -17.88 10.75 1.37
CA GLU A 214 -17.61 9.87 0.23
C GLU A 214 -16.76 8.65 0.62
N VAL A 215 -15.75 8.85 1.46
CA VAL A 215 -14.88 7.77 1.95
C VAL A 215 -15.61 6.85 2.94
N GLU A 216 -16.44 7.40 3.82
CA GLU A 216 -17.21 6.60 4.78
C GLU A 216 -18.34 5.79 4.14
N ALA A 217 -18.81 6.20 2.98
CA ALA A 217 -19.84 5.50 2.23
C ALA A 217 -19.33 4.20 1.56
N ASP A 218 -18.02 4.04 1.39
CA ASP A 218 -17.43 2.86 0.74
C ASP A 218 -16.17 2.38 1.49
N PRO A 219 -16.27 1.31 2.28
CA PRO A 219 -15.16 0.77 3.05
C PRO A 219 -14.03 0.14 2.19
N ALA A 220 -14.24 -0.01 0.87
CA ALA A 220 -13.20 -0.47 -0.04
C ALA A 220 -12.18 0.63 -0.38
N ILE A 221 -12.47 1.90 -0.09
CA ILE A 221 -11.56 3.01 -0.38
C ILE A 221 -10.33 2.92 0.53
N ARG A 222 -9.14 2.89 -0.08
CA ARG A 222 -7.83 2.84 0.59
C ARG A 222 -7.05 4.15 0.50
N ALA A 223 -7.32 4.94 -0.53
CA ALA A 223 -6.72 6.24 -0.74
C ALA A 223 -7.66 7.17 -1.49
N ALA A 224 -7.43 8.48 -1.40
CA ALA A 224 -8.17 9.46 -2.15
C ALA A 224 -7.28 10.59 -2.68
N GLY A 225 -7.69 11.24 -3.76
CA GLY A 225 -7.00 12.38 -4.32
C GLY A 225 -7.93 13.30 -5.11
N ILE A 226 -7.56 14.55 -5.20
CA ILE A 226 -8.30 15.57 -5.95
C ILE A 226 -7.34 16.21 -6.97
N ASN A 227 -7.76 16.35 -8.22
CA ASN A 227 -7.04 17.09 -9.26
C ASN A 227 -7.10 18.62 -8.99
N CYS A 228 -6.50 19.03 -7.86
CA CYS A 228 -6.67 20.37 -7.31
C CYS A 228 -5.85 21.44 -8.05
N LEU A 229 -4.78 21.10 -8.74
CA LEU A 229 -3.98 22.07 -9.49
C LEU A 229 -4.70 22.53 -10.76
N ASN A 230 -5.24 21.58 -11.51
CA ASN A 230 -5.90 21.86 -12.79
C ASN A 230 -7.34 22.36 -12.64
N GLU A 231 -8.05 21.88 -11.62
CA GLU A 231 -9.49 22.06 -11.44
C GLU A 231 -9.83 22.85 -10.17
N SER A 232 -8.89 23.67 -9.65
CA SER A 232 -9.05 24.44 -8.40
C SER A 232 -10.28 25.34 -8.37
N HIS A 233 -10.82 25.74 -9.53
CA HIS A 233 -11.98 26.61 -9.64
C HIS A 233 -13.31 25.96 -9.22
N TYR A 234 -13.34 24.64 -9.03
CA TYR A 234 -14.53 23.95 -8.51
C TYR A 234 -14.68 24.07 -6.99
N SER A 235 -13.62 24.40 -6.29
CA SER A 235 -13.61 24.57 -4.84
C SER A 235 -13.12 25.95 -4.43
N ASP A 236 -13.55 26.44 -3.26
CA ASP A 236 -13.08 27.73 -2.69
C ASP A 236 -11.74 27.57 -1.95
N THR A 237 -11.15 26.38 -1.95
CA THR A 237 -9.90 26.05 -1.23
C THR A 237 -9.20 24.86 -1.85
N THR A 238 -7.94 24.62 -1.44
CA THR A 238 -7.20 23.39 -1.73
C THR A 238 -7.55 22.29 -0.72
N PRO A 239 -7.38 20.99 -1.05
CA PRO A 239 -7.73 19.88 -0.18
C PRO A 239 -6.67 19.53 0.87
N CYS A 240 -5.61 20.33 1.03
CA CYS A 240 -4.46 19.98 1.87
C CYS A 240 -4.85 19.68 3.34
N LEU A 241 -5.74 20.48 3.93
CA LEU A 241 -6.24 20.24 5.27
C LEU A 241 -7.08 18.95 5.36
N THR A 242 -7.85 18.65 4.32
CA THR A 242 -8.65 17.43 4.20
C THR A 242 -7.78 16.19 4.36
N TRP A 243 -6.64 16.17 3.66
CA TRP A 243 -5.73 15.01 3.67
C TRP A 243 -5.13 14.79 5.05
N ASN A 244 -4.67 15.86 5.70
CA ASN A 244 -4.12 15.75 7.06
C ASN A 244 -5.15 15.17 8.03
N PHE A 245 -6.37 15.68 8.03
CA PHE A 245 -7.40 15.21 8.95
C PHE A 245 -7.84 13.77 8.67
N LEU A 246 -8.04 13.40 7.42
CA LEU A 246 -8.44 12.04 7.07
C LEU A 246 -7.30 11.02 7.32
N PHE A 247 -6.06 11.42 7.16
CA PHE A 247 -4.93 10.58 7.55
C PHE A 247 -4.90 10.36 9.06
N MET A 248 -4.96 11.44 9.85
CA MET A 248 -4.94 11.35 11.32
C MET A 248 -6.16 10.60 11.90
N GLU A 249 -7.32 10.69 11.24
CA GLU A 249 -8.57 10.10 11.75
C GLU A 249 -8.80 8.66 11.27
N LYS A 250 -8.31 8.31 10.10
CA LYS A 250 -8.69 7.07 9.39
C LYS A 250 -7.52 6.35 8.71
N ASP A 251 -6.30 6.80 8.88
CA ASP A 251 -5.14 6.32 8.11
C ASP A 251 -5.36 6.36 6.58
N LEU A 252 -6.22 7.27 6.12
CA LEU A 252 -6.50 7.42 4.70
C LEU A 252 -5.29 7.97 3.98
N ILE A 253 -4.76 7.21 3.04
CA ILE A 253 -3.68 7.67 2.17
C ILE A 253 -4.22 8.68 1.15
N TRP A 254 -3.39 9.62 0.75
CA TRP A 254 -3.78 10.63 -0.24
C TRP A 254 -2.74 10.85 -1.33
N GLY A 255 -3.20 11.34 -2.49
CA GLY A 255 -2.36 11.85 -3.56
C GLY A 255 -2.71 13.31 -3.86
N CYS A 256 -1.72 14.20 -3.75
CA CYS A 256 -1.87 15.56 -4.27
C CYS A 256 -2.10 15.48 -5.78
N GLU A 257 -2.90 16.37 -6.31
CA GLU A 257 -3.21 16.41 -7.74
C GLU A 257 -3.81 15.09 -8.29
N ALA A 258 -4.40 14.28 -7.42
CA ALA A 258 -4.93 12.95 -7.75
C ALA A 258 -3.86 11.97 -8.29
N ASP A 259 -2.60 12.14 -7.93
CA ASP A 259 -1.49 11.27 -8.33
C ASP A 259 -1.65 9.86 -7.76
N THR A 260 -2.07 8.93 -8.62
CA THR A 260 -2.36 7.54 -8.23
C THR A 260 -1.09 6.73 -7.98
N MET A 261 0.03 7.06 -8.66
CA MET A 261 1.32 6.42 -8.43
C MET A 261 1.85 6.77 -7.04
N VAL A 262 1.75 8.04 -6.64
CA VAL A 262 2.13 8.47 -5.30
C VAL A 262 1.22 7.86 -4.23
N MET A 263 -0.10 7.75 -4.48
CA MET A 263 -1.02 7.05 -3.57
C MET A 263 -0.56 5.60 -3.33
N LEU A 264 -0.27 4.86 -4.40
CA LEU A 264 0.18 3.46 -4.30
C LEU A 264 1.50 3.35 -3.54
N THR A 265 2.47 4.19 -3.88
CA THR A 265 3.79 4.21 -3.23
C THR A 265 3.66 4.51 -1.74
N LYS A 266 2.89 5.54 -1.37
CA LYS A 266 2.66 5.93 0.02
C LYS A 266 1.94 4.82 0.80
N TYR A 267 0.92 4.19 0.20
CA TYR A 267 0.19 3.09 0.82
C TYR A 267 1.13 1.93 1.17
N LEU A 268 1.92 1.48 0.20
CA LEU A 268 2.84 0.36 0.39
C LEU A 268 3.93 0.69 1.44
N ILE A 269 4.53 1.88 1.37
CA ILE A 269 5.57 2.30 2.32
C ILE A 269 5.00 2.42 3.74
N TYR A 270 3.87 3.11 3.90
CA TYR A 270 3.23 3.31 5.19
C TYR A 270 2.87 1.97 5.87
N LYS A 271 2.17 1.09 5.13
CA LYS A 271 1.72 -0.21 5.67
C LYS A 271 2.86 -1.22 5.87
N ALA A 272 3.90 -1.20 5.03
CA ALA A 272 5.01 -2.15 5.13
C ALA A 272 6.07 -1.75 6.16
N LEU A 273 6.39 -0.46 6.23
CA LEU A 273 7.51 0.02 7.05
C LEU A 273 7.07 0.58 8.41
N ASP A 274 5.77 0.84 8.58
CA ASP A 274 5.22 1.46 9.81
C ASP A 274 5.94 2.77 10.15
N VAL A 275 6.00 3.67 9.17
CA VAL A 275 6.68 4.96 9.28
C VAL A 275 5.74 6.09 8.89
N GLU A 276 5.91 7.25 9.51
CA GLU A 276 5.21 8.46 9.09
C GLU A 276 5.50 8.80 7.63
N ILE A 277 4.47 9.21 6.91
CA ILE A 277 4.58 9.58 5.50
C ILE A 277 4.25 11.06 5.31
N MET A 278 5.00 11.70 4.45
CA MET A 278 4.78 13.08 4.05
C MET A 278 4.84 13.20 2.53
N MET A 279 4.10 14.14 1.97
CA MET A 279 4.21 14.50 0.56
C MET A 279 4.66 15.94 0.43
N THR A 280 5.74 16.17 -0.30
CA THR A 280 6.29 17.49 -0.56
C THR A 280 6.93 17.56 -1.94
N ASN A 281 7.01 18.75 -2.49
CA ASN A 281 7.83 19.01 -3.69
C ASN A 281 9.29 19.19 -3.30
N ILE A 282 10.18 18.59 -4.09
CA ILE A 282 11.62 18.77 -3.93
C ILE A 282 12.10 19.79 -4.97
N TYR A 283 12.63 20.89 -4.50
CA TYR A 283 13.17 21.96 -5.34
C TYR A 283 14.70 21.93 -5.29
N PRO A 284 15.40 21.44 -6.31
CA PRO A 284 16.85 21.25 -6.27
C PRO A 284 17.64 22.56 -6.06
N PHE A 285 17.07 23.70 -6.44
CA PHE A 285 17.71 25.01 -6.22
C PHE A 285 17.68 25.51 -4.78
N LEU A 286 16.96 24.85 -3.87
CA LEU A 286 16.98 25.12 -2.42
C LEU A 286 18.04 24.30 -1.70
N MET A 287 18.77 23.46 -2.42
CA MET A 287 19.81 22.58 -1.87
C MET A 287 21.22 23.19 -1.98
N GLY A 288 21.32 24.51 -2.20
CA GLY A 288 22.56 25.25 -2.27
C GLY A 288 23.08 25.72 -0.92
#